data_931073682b427e9dac8012c1da56431b
#
_entry.id   931073682b427e9dac8012c1da56431b
#
_cell.length_a   1.000
_cell.length_b   1.000
_cell.length_c   1.000
_cell.angle_alpha   90.00
_cell.angle_beta   90.00
_cell.angle_gamma   90.00
#
_symmetry.space_group_name_H-M   'P 1'
#
loop_
_entity.id
_entity.type
_entity.pdbx_description
1 polymer ?
#
loop_
_entity_poly.entity_id
_entity_poly.type
_entity_poly.pdbx_seq_one_letter_code
_entity_poly.pdbx_strand_id
1 'polypeptide(L)'
;ELPVFGMRFIMPTLADKYIYKGLSGETYPDRKAGAQKGIYEVTDLSLTPYLVPQECGMRMDTEWLEISRHTSLDNSRTDQSPQTLRIEKKDKEFAFSCLPYTASEIENALHHEELPPARRTVLCVYGAVRGVGGIDSWQSDVEDEYHISAEEDIRYSFTIC
;
A
#
# COMPACT_ATOMS: atom_id res chain seq x y z
N GLU A 1 -5.18 18.52 8.11
CA GLU A 1 -5.80 17.24 7.77
C GLU A 1 -4.73 16.19 7.43
N LEU A 2 -4.95 14.93 7.79
CA LEU A 2 -4.03 13.84 7.48
C LEU A 2 -4.48 13.12 6.20
N PRO A 3 -3.58 12.88 5.24
CA PRO A 3 -3.91 12.06 4.07
C PRO A 3 -4.03 10.57 4.44
N VAL A 4 -3.20 10.10 5.35
CA VAL A 4 -3.18 8.71 5.84
C VAL A 4 -2.66 8.67 7.27
N PHE A 5 -3.02 7.61 7.99
CA PHE A 5 -2.44 7.29 9.29
C PHE A 5 -2.02 5.82 9.32
N GLY A 6 -0.71 5.56 9.50
CA GLY A 6 -0.21 4.20 9.43
C GLY A 6 1.27 4.05 9.77
N MET A 7 1.78 2.84 9.53
CA MET A 7 3.18 2.47 9.72
C MET A 7 3.81 2.07 8.39
N ARG A 8 5.05 2.48 8.18
CA ARG A 8 5.84 2.14 7.00
C ARG A 8 7.00 1.21 7.37
N PHE A 9 7.13 0.15 6.60
CA PHE A 9 8.23 -0.81 6.68
C PHE A 9 9.01 -0.79 5.37
N ILE A 10 10.34 -0.82 5.46
CA ILE A 10 11.21 -0.88 4.28
C ILE A 10 11.95 -2.22 4.31
N MET A 11 11.69 -3.05 3.32
CA MET A 11 12.44 -4.28 3.09
C MET A 11 13.60 -4.00 2.13
N PRO A 12 14.81 -4.51 2.40
CA PRO A 12 16.03 -4.12 1.69
C PRO A 12 16.09 -4.62 0.23
N THR A 13 15.25 -5.58 -0.13
CA THR A 13 15.15 -6.13 -1.49
C THR A 13 13.72 -6.04 -2.02
N LEU A 14 13.58 -6.06 -3.35
CA LEU A 14 12.28 -6.07 -4.00
C LEU A 14 11.55 -7.39 -3.71
N ALA A 15 10.27 -7.31 -3.38
CA ALA A 15 9.41 -8.47 -3.27
C ALA A 15 9.10 -9.06 -4.65
N ASP A 16 9.01 -10.38 -4.73
CA ASP A 16 8.63 -11.09 -5.95
C ASP A 16 7.11 -11.00 -6.16
N LYS A 17 6.38 -11.06 -5.05
CA LYS A 17 4.93 -11.00 -5.04
C LYS A 17 4.37 -10.71 -3.65
N TYR A 18 3.09 -10.38 -3.63
CA TYR A 18 2.30 -10.45 -2.41
C TYR A 18 0.93 -11.08 -2.68
N ILE A 19 0.40 -11.73 -1.64
CA ILE A 19 -0.95 -12.29 -1.64
C ILE A 19 -1.71 -11.65 -0.48
N TYR A 20 -2.95 -11.28 -0.71
CA TYR A 20 -3.76 -10.65 0.35
C TYR A 20 -5.22 -11.08 0.27
N LYS A 21 -5.91 -11.00 1.39
CA LYS A 21 -7.36 -11.11 1.48
C LYS A 21 -7.95 -9.74 1.79
N GLY A 22 -8.64 -9.18 0.83
CA GLY A 22 -9.20 -7.84 0.90
C GLY A 22 -10.03 -7.52 -0.33
N LEU A 23 -10.20 -6.23 -0.64
CA LEU A 23 -10.88 -5.80 -1.86
C LEU A 23 -10.01 -5.96 -3.10
N SER A 24 -10.63 -6.32 -4.22
CA SER A 24 -9.95 -6.48 -5.50
C SER A 24 -9.41 -5.15 -6.03
N GLY A 25 -8.20 -5.20 -6.60
CA GLY A 25 -7.60 -4.06 -7.30
C GLY A 25 -7.20 -2.91 -6.37
N GLU A 26 -6.89 -1.78 -6.97
CA GLU A 26 -6.61 -0.53 -6.25
C GLU A 26 -7.92 0.09 -5.80
N THR A 27 -8.02 0.39 -4.51
CA THR A 27 -9.23 0.92 -3.88
C THR A 27 -8.89 1.99 -2.86
N TYR A 28 -9.79 2.97 -2.70
CA TYR A 28 -9.72 4.03 -1.71
C TYR A 28 -11.07 4.16 -1.01
N PRO A 29 -11.21 4.85 0.12
CA PRO A 29 -12.48 4.94 0.85
C PRO A 29 -13.67 5.35 -0.03
N ASP A 30 -13.46 6.31 -0.91
CA ASP A 30 -14.44 6.84 -1.87
C ASP A 30 -14.39 6.15 -3.26
N ARG A 31 -13.59 5.10 -3.43
CA ARG A 31 -13.37 4.37 -4.69
C ARG A 31 -13.37 2.86 -4.46
N LYS A 32 -14.48 2.33 -3.92
CA LYS A 32 -14.69 0.89 -3.70
C LYS A 32 -15.71 0.27 -4.64
N ALA A 33 -16.38 1.07 -5.45
CA ALA A 33 -17.45 0.59 -6.34
C ALA A 33 -16.93 -0.48 -7.31
N GLY A 34 -17.61 -1.63 -7.34
CA GLY A 34 -17.23 -2.78 -8.18
C GLY A 34 -16.14 -3.67 -7.61
N ALA A 35 -15.46 -3.26 -6.54
CA ALA A 35 -14.47 -4.11 -5.88
C ALA A 35 -15.14 -5.26 -5.13
N GLN A 36 -14.54 -6.43 -5.20
CA GLN A 36 -15.03 -7.64 -4.55
C GLN A 36 -14.04 -8.15 -3.52
N LYS A 37 -14.55 -8.60 -2.38
CA LYS A 37 -13.73 -9.21 -1.34
C LYS A 37 -13.29 -10.62 -1.77
N GLY A 38 -12.00 -10.89 -1.68
CA GLY A 38 -11.42 -12.15 -2.12
C GLY A 38 -9.95 -12.29 -1.72
N ILE A 39 -9.31 -13.34 -2.23
CA ILE A 39 -7.87 -13.56 -2.11
C ILE A 39 -7.24 -13.27 -3.48
N TYR A 40 -6.24 -12.40 -3.49
CA TYR A 40 -5.61 -11.92 -4.71
C TYR A 40 -4.09 -12.04 -4.61
N GLU A 41 -3.46 -12.45 -5.70
CA GLU A 41 -2.01 -12.46 -5.86
C GLU A 41 -1.59 -11.32 -6.80
N VAL A 42 -0.54 -10.60 -6.43
CA VAL A 42 0.06 -9.53 -7.22
C VAL A 42 1.55 -9.81 -7.37
N THR A 43 2.00 -9.95 -8.60
CA THR A 43 3.40 -10.25 -8.97
C THR A 43 4.13 -9.04 -9.56
N ASP A 44 3.41 -7.98 -9.89
CA ASP A 44 3.97 -6.72 -10.37
C ASP A 44 3.74 -5.62 -9.34
N LEU A 45 4.83 -5.14 -8.74
CA LEU A 45 4.82 -4.06 -7.76
C LEU A 45 5.04 -2.69 -8.41
N SER A 46 4.98 -2.58 -9.73
CA SER A 46 5.11 -1.30 -10.43
C SER A 46 4.02 -0.31 -10.01
N LEU A 47 4.29 0.97 -10.19
CA LEU A 47 3.29 2.00 -9.97
C LEU A 47 2.15 1.86 -10.99
N THR A 48 0.94 2.23 -10.57
CA THR A 48 -0.15 2.45 -11.50
C THR A 48 0.28 3.47 -12.55
N PRO A 49 0.09 3.20 -13.86
CA PRO A 49 0.68 4.00 -14.95
C PRO A 49 -0.05 5.32 -15.16
N TYR A 50 -0.04 6.19 -14.15
CA TYR A 50 -0.48 7.57 -14.29
C TYR A 50 0.54 8.36 -15.13
N LEU A 51 0.09 9.42 -15.79
CA LEU A 51 0.95 10.26 -16.62
C LEU A 51 2.10 10.90 -15.80
N VAL A 52 1.79 11.36 -14.61
CA VAL A 52 2.75 11.86 -13.64
C VAL A 52 2.79 10.85 -12.48
N PRO A 53 3.97 10.45 -11.99
CA PRO A 53 4.05 9.60 -10.82
C PRO A 53 3.27 10.20 -9.65
N GLN A 54 2.43 9.39 -9.03
CA GLN A 54 1.67 9.77 -7.84
C GLN A 54 1.47 8.56 -6.93
N GLU A 55 1.22 8.80 -5.67
CA GLU A 55 0.94 7.73 -4.71
C GLU A 55 -0.26 6.90 -5.18
N CYS A 56 -0.11 5.58 -5.15
CA CYS A 56 -1.06 4.65 -5.73
C CYS A 56 -0.96 3.27 -5.05
N GLY A 57 -1.70 2.29 -5.57
CA GLY A 57 -1.59 0.90 -5.15
C GLY A 57 -2.25 0.58 -3.81
N MET A 58 -3.14 1.44 -3.31
CA MET A 58 -3.88 1.20 -2.07
C MET A 58 -4.79 -0.03 -2.19
N ARG A 59 -4.80 -0.88 -1.16
CA ARG A 59 -5.66 -2.05 -1.00
C ARG A 59 -6.45 -1.91 0.29
N MET A 60 -7.76 -1.76 0.16
CA MET A 60 -8.65 -1.54 1.30
C MET A 60 -9.23 -2.84 1.87
N ASP A 61 -9.75 -2.75 3.07
CA ASP A 61 -10.51 -3.80 3.77
C ASP A 61 -9.74 -5.13 3.81
N THR A 62 -8.44 -5.04 4.14
CA THR A 62 -7.53 -6.18 4.17
C THR A 62 -7.55 -6.89 5.51
N GLU A 63 -7.74 -8.22 5.47
CA GLU A 63 -7.71 -9.07 6.65
C GLU A 63 -6.30 -9.59 6.93
N TRP A 64 -5.58 -9.97 5.88
CA TRP A 64 -4.20 -10.40 5.96
C TRP A 64 -3.46 -10.13 4.64
N LEU A 65 -2.15 -10.00 4.75
CA LEU A 65 -1.21 -9.78 3.68
C LEU A 65 0.00 -10.68 3.89
N GLU A 66 0.49 -11.32 2.84
CA GLU A 66 1.72 -12.09 2.82
C GLU A 66 2.61 -11.64 1.68
N ILE A 67 3.85 -11.23 1.99
CA ILE A 67 4.82 -10.73 1.03
C ILE A 67 5.97 -11.71 0.96
N SER A 68 6.35 -12.13 -0.24
CA SER A 68 7.44 -13.09 -0.48
C SER A 68 8.56 -12.46 -1.30
N ARG A 69 9.80 -12.80 -0.95
CA ARG A 69 11.00 -12.39 -1.67
C ARG A 69 12.05 -13.49 -1.62
N HIS A 70 12.73 -13.76 -2.73
CA HIS A 70 13.85 -14.69 -2.81
C HIS A 70 15.21 -14.01 -2.63
N THR A 71 15.34 -12.77 -3.12
CA THR A 71 16.59 -12.03 -3.04
C THR A 71 16.91 -11.65 -1.60
N SER A 72 18.11 -12.01 -1.13
CA SER A 72 18.65 -11.66 0.18
C SER A 72 19.97 -10.90 0.02
N LEU A 73 20.22 -9.94 0.91
CA LEU A 73 21.51 -9.28 1.03
C LEU A 73 22.48 -10.06 1.94
N ASP A 74 22.03 -11.14 2.56
CA ASP A 74 22.85 -12.00 3.40
C ASP A 74 23.59 -13.04 2.54
N ASN A 75 24.86 -12.81 2.29
CA ASN A 75 25.70 -13.70 1.49
C ASN A 75 26.03 -15.02 2.21
N SER A 76 25.77 -15.15 3.50
CA SER A 76 25.95 -16.40 4.25
C SER A 76 24.77 -17.35 4.10
N ARG A 77 23.67 -16.87 3.57
CA ARG A 77 22.44 -17.64 3.41
C ARG A 77 22.58 -18.68 2.30
N THR A 78 22.47 -19.93 2.65
CA THR A 78 22.52 -21.08 1.71
C THR A 78 21.13 -21.57 1.30
N ASP A 79 20.11 -21.21 2.07
CA ASP A 79 18.72 -21.58 1.80
C ASP A 79 18.14 -20.66 0.70
N GLN A 80 17.59 -21.30 -0.35
CA GLN A 80 16.96 -20.65 -1.50
C GLN A 80 15.44 -20.44 -1.32
N SER A 81 14.89 -20.85 -0.17
CA SER A 81 13.45 -20.62 0.08
C SER A 81 13.12 -19.12 0.20
N PRO A 82 11.92 -18.72 -0.22
CA PRO A 82 11.51 -17.32 -0.10
C PRO A 82 11.44 -16.89 1.36
N GLN A 83 11.83 -15.66 1.62
CA GLN A 83 11.54 -14.99 2.88
C GLN A 83 10.13 -14.43 2.81
N THR A 84 9.31 -14.81 3.77
CA THR A 84 7.92 -14.40 3.82
C THR A 84 7.66 -13.53 5.04
N LEU A 85 6.96 -12.43 4.86
CA LEU A 85 6.43 -11.58 5.91
C LEU A 85 4.91 -11.64 5.84
N ARG A 86 4.28 -12.01 6.94
CA ARG A 86 2.82 -12.04 7.04
C ARG A 86 2.32 -11.00 8.02
N ILE A 87 1.28 -10.28 7.64
CA ILE A 87 0.58 -9.30 8.47
C ILE A 87 -0.88 -9.70 8.54
N GLU A 88 -1.43 -9.76 9.74
CA GLU A 88 -2.82 -10.13 9.98
C GLU A 88 -3.51 -9.06 10.81
N LYS A 89 -4.77 -8.76 10.47
CA LYS A 89 -5.61 -7.91 11.30
C LYS A 89 -5.79 -8.54 12.69
N LYS A 90 -5.84 -7.70 13.71
CA LYS A 90 -6.19 -8.16 15.05
C LYS A 90 -7.68 -7.91 15.32
N ASP A 91 -8.12 -6.69 15.25
CA ASP A 91 -9.51 -6.33 15.52
C ASP A 91 -10.26 -5.90 14.25
N LYS A 92 -9.70 -4.94 13.52
CA LYS A 92 -10.29 -4.35 12.31
C LYS A 92 -9.42 -4.63 11.10
N GLU A 93 -10.04 -4.61 9.94
CA GLU A 93 -9.35 -4.61 8.66
C GLU A 93 -8.47 -3.36 8.55
N PHE A 94 -7.37 -3.50 7.85
CA PHE A 94 -6.45 -2.42 7.56
C PHE A 94 -6.41 -2.13 6.06
N ALA A 95 -5.82 -1.02 5.68
CA ALA A 95 -5.42 -0.77 4.31
C ALA A 95 -3.91 -0.92 4.19
N PHE A 96 -3.40 -1.22 2.99
CA PHE A 96 -1.98 -1.24 2.72
C PHE A 96 -1.65 -0.78 1.31
N SER A 97 -0.39 -0.36 1.12
CA SER A 97 0.26 -0.27 -0.18
C SER A 97 1.61 -0.99 -0.13
N CYS A 98 1.99 -1.63 -1.23
CA CYS A 98 3.24 -2.37 -1.35
C CYS A 98 3.89 -1.98 -2.69
N LEU A 99 4.83 -1.04 -2.63
CA LEU A 99 5.44 -0.39 -3.78
C LEU A 99 6.96 -0.43 -3.68
N PRO A 100 7.71 -0.20 -4.77
CA PRO A 100 9.18 -0.10 -4.71
C PRO A 100 9.68 1.27 -4.22
N TYR A 101 8.80 2.25 -4.04
CA TYR A 101 9.14 3.65 -3.72
C TYR A 101 8.39 4.14 -2.49
N THR A 102 8.97 5.13 -1.83
CA THR A 102 8.27 5.90 -0.81
C THR A 102 7.38 6.96 -1.45
N ALA A 103 6.36 7.42 -0.74
CA ALA A 103 5.51 8.53 -1.19
C ALA A 103 6.34 9.77 -1.56
N SER A 104 7.37 10.10 -0.78
CA SER A 104 8.25 11.24 -1.06
C SER A 104 9.06 11.09 -2.35
N GLU A 105 9.52 9.88 -2.68
CA GLU A 105 10.20 9.64 -3.97
C GLU A 105 9.25 9.81 -5.14
N ILE A 106 8.03 9.33 -5.00
CA ILE A 106 7.00 9.46 -6.03
C ILE A 106 6.60 10.94 -6.22
N GLU A 107 6.37 11.65 -5.12
CA GLU A 107 5.95 13.07 -5.14
C GLU A 107 7.01 13.99 -5.76
N ASN A 108 8.29 13.68 -5.59
CA ASN A 108 9.38 14.48 -6.15
C ASN A 108 9.66 14.20 -7.63
N ALA A 109 9.06 13.17 -8.23
CA ALA A 109 9.24 12.83 -9.63
C ALA A 109 8.13 13.46 -10.49
N LEU A 110 8.49 14.24 -11.49
CA LEU A 110 7.58 14.78 -12.50
C LEU A 110 7.37 13.80 -13.66
N HIS A 111 8.33 12.90 -13.87
CA HIS A 111 8.32 11.88 -14.93
C HIS A 111 8.77 10.53 -14.36
N HIS A 112 8.31 9.44 -14.95
CA HIS A 112 8.66 8.09 -14.50
C HIS A 112 10.17 7.80 -14.56
N GLU A 113 10.88 8.42 -15.52
CA GLU A 113 12.32 8.28 -15.69
C GLU A 113 13.15 8.93 -14.58
N GLU A 114 12.54 9.79 -13.77
CA GLU A 114 13.19 10.44 -12.62
C GLU A 114 13.15 9.56 -11.36
N LEU A 115 12.35 8.52 -11.36
CA LEU A 115 12.30 7.57 -10.26
C LEU A 115 13.60 6.75 -10.21
N PRO A 116 14.15 6.47 -9.02
CA PRO A 116 15.32 5.63 -8.90
C PRO A 116 15.00 4.19 -9.35
N PRO A 117 16.01 3.38 -9.72
CA PRO A 117 15.76 1.96 -10.00
C PRO A 117 15.07 1.25 -8.84
N ALA A 118 14.03 0.47 -9.14
CA ALA A 118 13.31 -0.33 -8.15
C ALA A 118 14.26 -1.39 -7.54
N ARG A 119 14.54 -1.30 -6.23
CA ARG A 119 15.52 -2.15 -5.55
C ARG A 119 15.09 -2.63 -4.16
N ARG A 120 13.99 -2.12 -3.67
CA ARG A 120 13.48 -2.42 -2.32
C ARG A 120 11.96 -2.50 -2.34
N THR A 121 11.39 -2.95 -1.25
CA THR A 121 9.93 -2.94 -1.06
C THR A 121 9.59 -1.98 0.06
N VAL A 122 8.68 -1.07 -0.22
CA VAL A 122 8.09 -0.15 0.74
C VAL A 122 6.67 -0.61 1.01
N LEU A 123 6.46 -1.16 2.20
CA LEU A 123 5.16 -1.58 2.68
C LEU A 123 4.64 -0.52 3.63
N CYS A 124 3.44 -0.02 3.35
CA CYS A 124 2.71 0.83 4.29
C CYS A 124 1.43 0.11 4.74
N VAL A 125 1.20 0.07 6.05
CA VAL A 125 0.00 -0.52 6.67
C VAL A 125 -0.75 0.59 7.37
N TYR A 126 -1.98 0.84 6.95
CA TYR A 126 -2.77 2.01 7.35
C TYR A 126 -3.96 1.63 8.21
N GLY A 127 -4.14 2.39 9.29
CA GLY A 127 -5.35 2.36 10.11
C GLY A 127 -6.43 3.32 9.65
N ALA A 128 -6.04 4.37 8.91
CA ALA A 128 -6.96 5.31 8.29
C ALA A 128 -6.39 5.85 6.97
N VAL A 129 -7.25 6.02 6.01
CA VAL A 129 -6.95 6.55 4.67
C VAL A 129 -8.02 7.57 4.30
N ARG A 130 -7.60 8.73 3.80
CA ARG A 130 -8.50 9.75 3.26
C ARG A 130 -8.97 9.36 1.87
N GLY A 131 -10.17 9.78 1.49
CA GLY A 131 -10.64 9.67 0.10
C GLY A 131 -9.76 10.46 -0.86
N VAL A 132 -9.77 10.08 -2.13
CA VAL A 132 -8.93 10.70 -3.18
C VAL A 132 -9.66 11.79 -3.96
N GLY A 133 -10.98 11.90 -3.85
CA GLY A 133 -11.78 12.94 -4.52
C GLY A 133 -11.87 12.75 -6.04
N GLY A 134 -11.75 13.84 -6.78
CA GLY A 134 -11.89 13.80 -8.25
C GLY A 134 -13.34 13.60 -8.70
N ILE A 135 -14.29 14.11 -7.92
CA ILE A 135 -15.72 14.06 -8.22
C ILE A 135 -16.12 15.01 -9.34
N ASP A 136 -15.33 16.05 -9.56
CA ASP A 136 -15.53 17.02 -10.63
C ASP A 136 -14.21 17.61 -11.14
N SER A 137 -14.29 18.48 -12.16
CA SER A 137 -13.13 19.16 -12.76
C SER A 137 -12.79 20.49 -12.08
N TRP A 138 -13.49 20.87 -11.03
CA TRP A 138 -13.37 22.14 -10.34
C TRP A 138 -12.56 22.07 -9.05
N GLN A 139 -11.89 20.93 -8.83
CA GLN A 139 -11.08 20.68 -7.62
C GLN A 139 -11.91 20.67 -6.33
N SER A 140 -13.16 20.22 -6.40
CA SER A 140 -13.94 19.94 -5.19
C SER A 140 -13.22 18.93 -4.32
N ASP A 141 -13.25 19.19 -3.03
CA ASP A 141 -12.67 18.27 -2.04
C ASP A 141 -13.49 16.96 -1.95
N VAL A 142 -12.96 15.97 -1.28
CA VAL A 142 -13.70 14.75 -0.97
C VAL A 142 -14.88 15.07 -0.07
N GLU A 143 -15.90 14.23 -0.10
CA GLU A 143 -17.03 14.33 0.81
C GLU A 143 -16.59 14.17 2.27
N ASP A 144 -17.28 14.86 3.19
CA ASP A 144 -16.89 14.94 4.61
C ASP A 144 -16.65 13.57 5.27
N GLU A 145 -17.41 12.56 4.87
CA GLU A 145 -17.28 11.20 5.41
C GLU A 145 -15.95 10.51 5.08
N TYR A 146 -15.23 10.99 4.06
CA TYR A 146 -13.94 10.44 3.62
C TYR A 146 -12.74 11.23 4.14
N HIS A 147 -12.97 12.23 4.97
CA HIS A 147 -11.90 12.91 5.69
C HIS A 147 -11.45 12.11 6.91
N ILE A 148 -10.17 12.26 7.29
CA ILE A 148 -9.67 11.73 8.55
C ILE A 148 -9.84 12.81 9.62
N SER A 149 -10.72 12.55 10.61
CA SER A 149 -10.88 13.46 11.75
C SER A 149 -9.59 13.54 12.55
N ALA A 150 -9.20 14.76 12.91
CA ALA A 150 -8.09 15.02 13.83
C ALA A 150 -8.57 15.21 15.29
N GLU A 151 -9.88 15.14 15.53
CA GLU A 151 -10.50 15.36 16.85
C GLU A 151 -10.63 14.05 17.65
N GLU A 152 -10.47 12.88 16.98
CA GLU A 152 -10.61 11.57 17.60
C GLU A 152 -9.31 10.79 17.55
N ASP A 153 -9.07 9.98 18.58
CA ASP A 153 -7.94 9.04 18.62
C ASP A 153 -8.09 7.98 17.52
N ILE A 154 -7.09 7.86 16.65
CA ILE A 154 -7.02 6.77 15.68
C ILE A 154 -6.24 5.61 16.31
N ARG A 155 -6.88 4.43 16.40
CA ARG A 155 -6.27 3.21 16.92
C ARG A 155 -6.49 2.07 15.94
N TYR A 156 -5.43 1.34 15.65
CA TYR A 156 -5.49 0.10 14.89
C TYR A 156 -4.41 -0.86 15.38
N SER A 157 -4.60 -2.12 15.13
CA SER A 157 -3.68 -3.18 15.55
C SER A 157 -3.59 -4.28 14.51
N PHE A 158 -2.40 -4.84 14.36
CA PHE A 158 -2.12 -5.98 13.50
C PHE A 158 -1.02 -6.83 14.11
N THR A 159 -0.91 -8.06 13.66
CA THR A 159 0.16 -9.00 14.04
C THR A 159 1.12 -9.18 12.88
N ILE A 160 2.41 -9.23 13.17
CA ILE A 160 3.48 -9.58 12.23
C ILE A 160 3.97 -10.99 12.57
N CYS A 161 4.01 -11.89 11.57
CA CYS A 161 4.43 -13.29 11.69
C CYS A 161 5.56 -13.62 10.69
#